data_9b4a70113fb0e2b1195136cc38416bec
#
_entry.id   9b4a70113fb0e2b1195136cc38416bec
#
_cell.length_a   1.000
_cell.length_b   1.000
_cell.length_c   1.000
_cell.angle_alpha   90.00
_cell.angle_beta   90.00
_cell.angle_gamma   90.00
#
_symmetry.space_group_name_H-M   'P 1'
#
loop_
_entity.id
_entity.type
_entity.pdbx_description
1 polymer ?
#
loop_
_entity_poly.entity_id
_entity_poly.type
_entity_poly.pdbx_seq_one_letter_code
_entity_poly.pdbx_strand_id
1 'polypeptide(L)'
;MNPDQGPADAAGHPVEYTRRLVIGAPRERVFDAIATVDGPRHWWTTNVTGSAAAGDQLRFGFAGLDEVMVMHITASRRPSAVEWSCVEHTRNSEWAGTRLEFRLAPRGPAESELEFRHSGLPAERVARGWEHFLASLAAYAETGTGTPFGQVS
;
A
#
# COMPACT_ATOMS: atom_id res chain seq x y z
N MET A 1 12.84 7.91 28.45
CA MET A 1 12.14 7.54 27.20
C MET A 1 10.86 8.34 27.07
N ASN A 2 10.63 8.87 25.91
CA ASN A 2 9.42 9.64 25.65
C ASN A 2 8.32 8.70 25.15
N PRO A 3 7.23 8.52 25.89
CA PRO A 3 6.17 7.58 25.48
C PRO A 3 5.41 8.04 24.23
N ASP A 4 5.56 9.32 23.84
CA ASP A 4 4.85 9.87 22.69
C ASP A 4 5.57 9.64 21.37
N GLN A 5 6.76 9.08 21.39
CA GLN A 5 7.54 8.90 20.16
C GLN A 5 7.03 7.80 19.24
N GLY A 6 6.27 6.87 19.78
CA GLY A 6 5.85 5.72 18.99
C GLY A 6 7.00 4.79 18.65
N PRO A 7 6.84 3.90 17.65
CA PRO A 7 7.91 2.98 17.29
C PRO A 7 9.14 3.73 16.77
N ALA A 8 10.30 3.36 17.28
CA ALA A 8 11.56 3.96 16.85
C ALA A 8 12.68 2.95 17.07
N ASP A 9 13.77 3.08 16.28
CA ASP A 9 14.94 2.25 16.48
C ASP A 9 15.77 2.79 17.64
N ALA A 10 16.89 2.13 17.96
CA ALA A 10 17.75 2.50 19.08
C ALA A 10 18.38 3.88 18.92
N ALA A 11 18.45 4.41 17.71
CA ALA A 11 18.99 5.73 17.43
C ALA A 11 17.91 6.81 17.42
N GLY A 12 16.66 6.47 17.73
CA GLY A 12 15.57 7.42 17.79
C GLY A 12 14.91 7.73 16.45
N HIS A 13 15.29 7.06 15.39
CA HIS A 13 14.66 7.24 14.07
C HIS A 13 13.29 6.54 14.05
N PRO A 14 12.28 7.15 13.38
CA PRO A 14 10.98 6.50 13.24
C PRO A 14 11.10 5.17 12.52
N VAL A 15 10.36 4.15 12.98
CA VAL A 15 10.31 2.86 12.33
C VAL A 15 9.11 2.87 11.39
N GLU A 16 9.17 3.75 10.41
CA GLU A 16 8.10 3.91 9.43
C GLU A 16 8.58 4.62 8.17
N TYR A 17 7.85 4.36 7.08
CA TYR A 17 7.99 5.08 5.83
C TYR A 17 6.68 5.83 5.57
N THR A 18 6.79 7.12 5.26
CA THR A 18 5.63 7.96 4.95
C THR A 18 5.86 8.67 3.63
N ARG A 19 4.82 8.75 2.80
CA ARG A 19 4.87 9.41 1.50
C ARG A 19 3.55 10.12 1.23
N ARG A 20 3.62 11.35 0.72
CA ARG A 20 2.45 12.09 0.26
C ARG A 20 2.54 12.32 -1.23
N LEU A 21 1.44 12.09 -1.93
CA LEU A 21 1.35 12.24 -3.38
C LEU A 21 0.08 13.00 -3.73
N VAL A 22 0.20 13.88 -4.72
CA VAL A 22 -0.97 14.44 -5.38
C VAL A 22 -1.24 13.61 -6.62
N ILE A 23 -2.47 13.12 -6.74
CA ILE A 23 -2.87 12.23 -7.83
C ILE A 23 -3.98 12.92 -8.61
N GLY A 24 -3.83 13.00 -9.94
CA GLY A 24 -4.78 13.65 -10.84
C GLY A 24 -5.99 12.77 -11.12
N ALA A 25 -6.65 12.31 -10.06
CA ALA A 25 -7.87 11.51 -10.13
C ALA A 25 -8.68 11.75 -8.86
N PRO A 26 -10.02 11.65 -8.93
CA PRO A 26 -10.84 11.79 -7.73
C PRO A 26 -10.54 10.65 -6.75
N ARG A 27 -10.70 10.93 -5.45
CA ARG A 27 -10.33 9.95 -4.42
C ARG A 27 -11.12 8.65 -4.51
N GLU A 28 -12.33 8.67 -5.04
CA GLU A 28 -13.12 7.46 -5.27
C GLU A 28 -12.38 6.49 -6.19
N ARG A 29 -11.77 7.02 -7.24
CA ARG A 29 -11.02 6.19 -8.18
C ARG A 29 -9.73 5.66 -7.57
N VAL A 30 -9.03 6.48 -6.81
CA VAL A 30 -7.82 6.05 -6.10
C VAL A 30 -8.17 4.99 -5.06
N PHE A 31 -9.25 5.21 -4.32
CA PHE A 31 -9.71 4.24 -3.34
C PHE A 31 -10.00 2.88 -3.99
N ASP A 32 -10.73 2.88 -5.10
CA ASP A 32 -11.07 1.63 -5.78
C ASP A 32 -9.84 0.93 -6.36
N ALA A 33 -8.79 1.67 -6.67
CA ALA A 33 -7.52 1.08 -7.10
C ALA A 33 -6.80 0.35 -5.96
N ILE A 34 -7.09 0.70 -4.71
CA ILE A 34 -6.45 0.10 -3.54
C ILE A 34 -7.35 -0.96 -2.91
N ALA A 35 -8.63 -0.66 -2.77
CA ALA A 35 -9.56 -1.38 -1.90
C ALA A 35 -10.39 -2.44 -2.62
N THR A 36 -9.88 -2.98 -3.72
CA THR A 36 -10.52 -4.06 -4.45
C THR A 36 -9.51 -5.16 -4.73
N VAL A 37 -9.98 -6.33 -5.10
CA VAL A 37 -9.07 -7.40 -5.52
C VAL A 37 -8.42 -7.05 -6.85
N ASP A 38 -9.19 -6.48 -7.77
CA ASP A 38 -8.68 -6.14 -9.10
C ASP A 38 -7.71 -4.96 -9.10
N GLY A 39 -7.95 -3.95 -8.24
CA GLY A 39 -7.14 -2.73 -8.26
C GLY A 39 -5.63 -2.98 -8.17
N PRO A 40 -5.14 -3.63 -7.12
CA PRO A 40 -3.70 -3.88 -6.98
C PRO A 40 -3.07 -4.70 -8.11
N ARG A 41 -3.85 -5.44 -8.87
CA ARG A 41 -3.34 -6.17 -10.05
C ARG A 41 -2.77 -5.22 -11.11
N HIS A 42 -3.22 -4.00 -11.12
CA HIS A 42 -2.84 -3.03 -12.15
C HIS A 42 -1.67 -2.14 -11.75
N TRP A 43 -1.32 -2.10 -10.46
CA TRP A 43 -0.23 -1.23 -10.04
C TRP A 43 0.80 -1.90 -9.12
N TRP A 44 0.48 -3.02 -8.48
CA TRP A 44 1.40 -3.69 -7.55
C TRP A 44 1.91 -5.00 -8.12
N THR A 45 1.06 -6.01 -8.20
CA THR A 45 1.42 -7.31 -8.80
C THR A 45 0.20 -7.90 -9.48
N THR A 46 0.43 -8.58 -10.59
CA THR A 46 -0.68 -9.12 -11.39
C THR A 46 -1.41 -10.29 -10.71
N ASN A 47 -0.78 -10.94 -9.73
CA ASN A 47 -1.36 -12.10 -9.06
C ASN A 47 -1.92 -11.71 -7.69
N VAL A 48 -3.19 -11.32 -7.65
CA VAL A 48 -3.89 -10.95 -6.42
C VAL A 48 -5.17 -11.75 -6.32
N THR A 49 -5.40 -12.38 -5.16
CA THR A 49 -6.61 -13.17 -4.89
C THR A 49 -7.12 -12.84 -3.49
N GLY A 50 -8.33 -13.28 -3.18
CA GLY A 50 -8.92 -13.11 -1.86
C GLY A 50 -10.06 -12.13 -1.85
N SER A 51 -10.17 -11.35 -0.80
CA SER A 51 -11.23 -10.37 -0.60
C SER A 51 -10.66 -9.10 0.02
N ALA A 52 -11.11 -7.94 -0.48
CA ALA A 52 -10.66 -6.64 0.01
C ALA A 52 -11.60 -6.05 1.07
N ALA A 53 -12.61 -6.78 1.51
CA ALA A 53 -13.52 -6.32 2.54
C ALA A 53 -12.84 -6.29 3.90
N ALA A 54 -13.24 -5.36 4.76
CA ALA A 54 -12.73 -5.28 6.13
C ALA A 54 -12.96 -6.62 6.85
N GLY A 55 -11.91 -7.12 7.50
CA GLY A 55 -11.93 -8.41 8.16
C GLY A 55 -11.45 -9.57 7.31
N ASP A 56 -11.31 -9.37 5.99
CA ASP A 56 -10.85 -10.39 5.09
C ASP A 56 -9.38 -10.21 4.73
N GLN A 57 -8.86 -11.07 3.86
CA GLN A 57 -7.45 -11.04 3.49
C GLN A 57 -7.26 -10.98 1.98
N LEU A 58 -6.23 -10.24 1.55
CA LEU A 58 -5.72 -10.25 0.19
C LEU A 58 -4.42 -11.04 0.16
N ARG A 59 -4.25 -11.86 -0.87
CA ARG A 59 -3.06 -12.66 -1.08
C ARG A 59 -2.37 -12.19 -2.36
N PHE A 60 -1.09 -11.83 -2.24
CA PHE A 60 -0.29 -11.32 -3.34
C PHE A 60 0.79 -12.32 -3.68
N GLY A 61 0.87 -12.70 -4.96
CA GLY A 61 1.95 -13.52 -5.48
C GLY A 61 2.78 -12.73 -6.48
N PHE A 62 3.98 -13.19 -6.75
CA PHE A 62 4.91 -12.48 -7.64
C PHE A 62 5.40 -13.45 -8.69
N ALA A 63 5.03 -13.20 -9.95
CA ALA A 63 5.28 -14.11 -11.07
C ALA A 63 6.76 -14.49 -11.17
N GLY A 64 7.04 -15.79 -11.26
CA GLY A 64 8.39 -16.29 -11.36
C GLY A 64 9.14 -16.37 -10.04
N LEU A 65 8.54 -15.92 -8.94
CA LEU A 65 9.14 -15.96 -7.62
C LEU A 65 8.31 -16.85 -6.70
N ASP A 66 8.99 -17.57 -5.81
CA ASP A 66 8.32 -18.35 -4.76
C ASP A 66 8.08 -17.41 -3.58
N GLU A 67 7.25 -16.39 -3.81
CA GLU A 67 7.01 -15.35 -2.84
C GLU A 67 5.51 -15.12 -2.71
N VAL A 68 5.04 -15.04 -1.45
CA VAL A 68 3.65 -14.76 -1.12
C VAL A 68 3.61 -13.72 -0.02
N MET A 69 2.68 -12.78 -0.17
CA MET A 69 2.42 -11.77 0.84
C MET A 69 0.92 -11.81 1.14
N VAL A 70 0.56 -11.80 2.42
CA VAL A 70 -0.83 -11.80 2.85
C VAL A 70 -1.10 -10.55 3.67
N MET A 71 -2.13 -9.80 3.27
CA MET A 71 -2.57 -8.59 3.96
C MET A 71 -3.97 -8.82 4.54
N HIS A 72 -4.12 -8.57 5.83
CA HIS A 72 -5.41 -8.57 6.49
C HIS A 72 -5.96 -7.14 6.45
N ILE A 73 -7.20 -6.98 5.99
CA ILE A 73 -7.82 -5.66 5.88
C ILE A 73 -8.40 -5.29 7.22
N THR A 74 -7.76 -4.34 7.93
CA THR A 74 -8.20 -3.91 9.25
C THR A 74 -9.21 -2.77 9.17
N ALA A 75 -9.20 -1.99 8.08
CA ALA A 75 -10.19 -0.94 7.86
C ALA A 75 -10.33 -0.66 6.37
N SER A 76 -11.55 -0.38 5.95
CA SER A 76 -11.84 0.03 4.58
C SER A 76 -13.03 0.97 4.63
N ARG A 77 -12.79 2.27 4.41
CA ARG A 77 -13.80 3.34 4.53
C ARG A 77 -13.80 4.16 3.26
N ARG A 78 -14.67 3.81 2.34
CA ARG A 78 -14.78 4.51 1.06
C ARG A 78 -15.28 5.93 1.26
N PRO A 79 -14.65 6.94 0.68
CA PRO A 79 -13.47 6.91 -0.20
C PRO A 79 -12.20 7.41 0.50
N SER A 80 -12.10 7.33 1.82
CA SER A 80 -11.12 8.11 2.58
C SER A 80 -9.97 7.30 3.17
N ALA A 81 -10.13 6.00 3.44
CA ALA A 81 -9.07 5.27 4.15
C ALA A 81 -9.11 3.78 3.92
N VAL A 82 -7.92 3.20 3.78
CA VAL A 82 -7.71 1.74 3.79
C VAL A 82 -6.55 1.46 4.72
N GLU A 83 -6.69 0.43 5.54
CA GLU A 83 -5.62 0.00 6.44
C GLU A 83 -5.46 -1.50 6.33
N TRP A 84 -4.22 -1.94 6.17
CA TRP A 84 -3.86 -3.35 6.10
C TRP A 84 -2.85 -3.68 7.17
N SER A 85 -2.91 -4.90 7.71
CA SER A 85 -1.88 -5.48 8.56
C SER A 85 -1.23 -6.61 7.77
N CYS A 86 0.09 -6.58 7.63
CA CYS A 86 0.78 -7.66 6.95
C CYS A 86 0.82 -8.88 7.86
N VAL A 87 0.27 -9.99 7.40
CA VAL A 87 0.21 -11.24 8.17
C VAL A 87 1.39 -12.12 7.83
N GLU A 88 1.77 -12.15 6.55
CA GLU A 88 2.82 -13.04 6.08
C GLU A 88 3.54 -12.40 4.90
N HIS A 89 4.87 -12.59 4.86
CA HIS A 89 5.68 -12.23 3.69
C HIS A 89 6.81 -13.27 3.65
N THR A 90 6.76 -14.18 2.68
CA THR A 90 7.64 -15.34 2.70
C THR A 90 9.11 -15.01 2.47
N ARG A 91 9.42 -13.93 1.74
CA ARG A 91 10.81 -13.53 1.49
C ARG A 91 11.32 -12.51 2.49
N ASN A 92 10.43 -11.67 3.02
CA ASN A 92 10.78 -10.63 3.99
C ASN A 92 9.91 -10.80 5.22
N SER A 93 10.22 -11.81 6.03
CA SER A 93 9.40 -12.15 7.20
C SER A 93 9.29 -10.99 8.18
N GLU A 94 10.20 -10.03 8.13
CA GLU A 94 10.15 -8.83 8.97
C GLU A 94 8.92 -7.95 8.69
N TRP A 95 8.27 -8.14 7.54
CA TRP A 95 7.02 -7.44 7.24
C TRP A 95 5.85 -7.94 8.06
N ALA A 96 5.90 -9.17 8.56
CA ALA A 96 4.81 -9.72 9.35
C ALA A 96 4.60 -8.88 10.62
N GLY A 97 3.38 -8.46 10.86
CA GLY A 97 3.05 -7.58 11.99
C GLY A 97 3.15 -6.09 11.67
N THR A 98 3.59 -5.72 10.47
CA THR A 98 3.64 -4.31 10.11
C THR A 98 2.28 -3.83 9.59
N ARG A 99 2.10 -2.51 9.53
CA ARG A 99 0.84 -1.90 9.15
C ARG A 99 1.03 -0.97 7.97
N LEU A 100 0.09 -1.04 7.02
CA LEU A 100 0.06 -0.16 5.86
C LEU A 100 -1.23 0.66 5.91
N GLU A 101 -1.11 1.99 5.78
CA GLU A 101 -2.25 2.90 5.81
C GLU A 101 -2.26 3.76 4.56
N PHE A 102 -3.44 3.85 3.94
CA PHE A 102 -3.68 4.71 2.80
C PHE A 102 -4.79 5.67 3.18
N ARG A 103 -4.49 6.97 3.21
CA ARG A 103 -5.47 8.01 3.53
C ARG A 103 -5.63 8.93 2.34
N LEU A 104 -6.87 9.21 1.98
CA LEU A 104 -7.21 9.99 0.79
C LEU A 104 -8.02 11.21 1.18
N ALA A 105 -7.56 12.37 0.73
CA ALA A 105 -8.25 13.64 0.90
C ALA A 105 -8.53 14.25 -0.47
N PRO A 106 -9.67 14.94 -0.65
CA PRO A 106 -9.96 15.58 -1.93
C PRO A 106 -9.11 16.84 -2.09
N ARG A 107 -8.71 17.09 -3.35
CA ARG A 107 -8.07 18.35 -3.75
C ARG A 107 -8.80 18.92 -4.94
N GLY A 108 -10.11 19.13 -4.77
CA GLY A 108 -10.98 19.53 -5.87
C GLY A 108 -11.65 18.31 -6.50
N PRO A 109 -12.45 18.53 -7.58
CA PRO A 109 -13.28 17.45 -8.14
C PRO A 109 -12.50 16.38 -8.90
N ALA A 110 -11.28 16.69 -9.34
CA ALA A 110 -10.52 15.80 -10.21
C ALA A 110 -9.15 15.45 -9.67
N GLU A 111 -8.85 15.81 -8.41
CA GLU A 111 -7.56 15.53 -7.79
C GLU A 111 -7.76 15.05 -6.36
N SER A 112 -6.78 14.27 -5.90
CA SER A 112 -6.76 13.82 -4.52
C SER A 112 -5.33 13.82 -3.98
N GLU A 113 -5.22 13.83 -2.66
CA GLU A 113 -3.95 13.68 -1.97
C GLU A 113 -3.95 12.34 -1.26
N LEU A 114 -2.93 11.55 -1.53
CA LEU A 114 -2.71 10.28 -0.85
C LEU A 114 -1.62 10.46 0.19
N GLU A 115 -1.93 10.08 1.44
CA GLU A 115 -0.92 9.92 2.47
C GLU A 115 -0.77 8.42 2.73
N PHE A 116 0.41 7.90 2.44
CA PHE A 116 0.74 6.50 2.64
C PHE A 116 1.71 6.35 3.80
N ARG A 117 1.47 5.35 4.64
CA ARG A 117 2.37 5.03 5.76
C ARG A 117 2.53 3.52 5.88
N HIS A 118 3.78 3.08 5.96
CA HIS A 118 4.12 1.70 6.29
C HIS A 118 4.91 1.74 7.59
N SER A 119 4.33 1.29 8.68
CA SER A 119 4.94 1.35 10.01
C SER A 119 5.35 -0.03 10.50
N GLY A 120 6.44 -0.07 11.28
CA GLY A 120 7.00 -1.30 11.82
C GLY A 120 8.34 -1.69 11.24
N LEU A 121 8.82 -0.95 10.21
CA LEU A 121 10.13 -1.17 9.59
C LEU A 121 10.81 0.17 9.34
N PRO A 122 12.15 0.22 9.41
CA PRO A 122 12.88 1.43 9.03
C PRO A 122 12.59 1.80 7.58
N ALA A 123 12.48 3.10 7.31
CA ALA A 123 12.10 3.61 5.99
C ALA A 123 12.99 3.08 4.86
N GLU A 124 14.31 2.99 5.10
CA GLU A 124 15.25 2.55 4.08
C GLU A 124 15.05 1.10 3.62
N ARG A 125 14.33 0.31 4.43
CA ARG A 125 14.03 -1.07 4.06
C ARG A 125 12.96 -1.18 2.98
N VAL A 126 12.09 -0.17 2.87
CA VAL A 126 10.90 -0.26 2.03
C VAL A 126 10.77 0.90 1.04
N ALA A 127 11.56 1.97 1.21
CA ALA A 127 11.36 3.19 0.43
C ALA A 127 11.44 2.99 -1.08
N ARG A 128 12.46 2.26 -1.56
CA ARG A 128 12.67 2.08 -3.00
C ARG A 128 11.48 1.36 -3.65
N GLY A 129 10.99 0.31 -3.00
CA GLY A 129 9.84 -0.43 -3.52
C GLY A 129 8.60 0.41 -3.52
N TRP A 130 8.34 1.12 -2.43
CA TRP A 130 7.14 1.94 -2.35
C TRP A 130 7.18 3.13 -3.29
N GLU A 131 8.33 3.77 -3.50
CA GLU A 131 8.44 4.84 -4.48
C GLU A 131 8.00 4.38 -5.86
N HIS A 132 8.43 3.18 -6.26
CA HIS A 132 8.01 2.60 -7.53
C HIS A 132 6.52 2.31 -7.56
N PHE A 133 6.01 1.60 -6.56
CA PHE A 133 4.62 1.14 -6.59
C PHE A 133 3.62 2.26 -6.32
N LEU A 134 3.98 3.28 -5.54
CA LEU A 134 3.10 4.43 -5.37
C LEU A 134 3.01 5.26 -6.65
N ALA A 135 4.11 5.39 -7.38
CA ALA A 135 4.08 6.03 -8.69
C ALA A 135 3.22 5.23 -9.68
N SER A 136 3.31 3.90 -9.61
CA SER A 136 2.48 3.01 -10.42
C SER A 136 1.00 3.15 -10.07
N LEU A 137 0.67 3.25 -8.79
CA LEU A 137 -0.70 3.48 -8.35
C LEU A 137 -1.24 4.80 -8.89
N ALA A 138 -0.46 5.88 -8.78
CA ALA A 138 -0.86 7.18 -9.31
C ALA A 138 -1.12 7.12 -10.81
N ALA A 139 -0.20 6.50 -11.56
CA ALA A 139 -0.36 6.36 -13.01
C ALA A 139 -1.61 5.56 -13.36
N TYR A 140 -1.87 4.48 -12.65
CA TYR A 140 -3.07 3.68 -12.88
C TYR A 140 -4.34 4.50 -12.62
N ALA A 141 -4.39 5.22 -11.51
CA ALA A 141 -5.56 6.03 -11.16
C ALA A 141 -5.79 7.15 -12.17
N GLU A 142 -4.70 7.74 -12.71
CA GLU A 142 -4.79 8.86 -13.64
C GLU A 142 -5.07 8.42 -15.06
N THR A 143 -4.51 7.31 -15.51
CA THR A 143 -4.52 6.92 -16.91
C THR A 143 -5.18 5.58 -17.20
N GLY A 144 -5.41 4.77 -16.16
CA GLY A 144 -5.88 3.40 -16.32
C GLY A 144 -4.78 2.38 -16.53
N THR A 145 -3.50 2.82 -16.52
CA THR A 145 -2.36 1.94 -16.76
C THR A 145 -1.26 2.18 -15.73
N GLY A 146 -0.96 1.17 -14.92
CA GLY A 146 0.16 1.19 -14.00
C GLY A 146 1.28 0.27 -14.47
N THR A 147 2.27 0.03 -13.60
CA THR A 147 3.41 -0.84 -13.91
C THR A 147 3.56 -1.92 -12.83
N PRO A 148 2.62 -2.87 -12.76
CA PRO A 148 2.67 -3.89 -11.74
C PRO A 148 3.80 -4.91 -11.99
N PHE A 149 4.23 -5.55 -10.92
CA PHE A 149 5.16 -6.67 -11.04
C PHE A 149 4.46 -7.80 -11.82
N GLY A 150 5.21 -8.43 -12.72
CA GLY A 150 4.67 -9.53 -13.53
C GLY A 150 4.00 -9.08 -14.82
N GLN A 151 3.97 -7.78 -15.10
CA GLN A 151 3.42 -7.29 -16.35
C GLN A 151 4.34 -7.65 -17.50
N VAL A 152 3.76 -8.19 -18.57
CA VAL A 152 4.48 -8.48 -19.80
C VAL A 152 4.32 -7.27 -20.72
N SER A 153 5.45 -6.68 -21.09
CA SER A 153 5.43 -5.50 -21.96
C SER A 153 5.60 -5.88 -23.42
#